data_339c3b29dc4ccd1931f81f69c5a0d6c5
#
_entry.id   339c3b29dc4ccd1931f81f69c5a0d6c5
#
_cell.length_a   1.000
_cell.length_b   1.000
_cell.length_c   1.000
_cell.angle_alpha   90.00
_cell.angle_beta   90.00
_cell.angle_gamma   90.00
#
_symmetry.space_group_name_H-M   'P 1'
#
loop_
_entity.id
_entity.type
_entity.pdbx_description
1 polymer ?
#
loop_
_entity_poly.entity_id
_entity_poly.type
_entity_poly.pdbx_seq_one_letter_code
_entity_poly.pdbx_strand_id
1 'polypeptide(L)'
;MRFLVACLVIALSVYFAFHGLEYDNGFIRFTKRSPANRTGVKAPQKSPFEEDDLMTWYMEDSDRQSYSLHYDYYQDSCPTAERIITKGIREIYDAKPSVAPSLIRLLFHDCFIEGCDASVLLDADESLTSEKEAPPNLSLKGFDVIESIKSELETVCPGVVSCADVLVLAAREAVLMAGGPFYPLETGRKDSVVAFKEIAERELPKPQASISVILASFATRGFNERETVSLFGAHSIGITHCTFFEDRLYNFSGTGKPDPELDTGFQQELKTKCPFSASAPSPGTGIGSSIPASDYGGVSSAGRGNDGAIDLSYNNEGGEENFGTRYYRRLMQKKGLMYADQQLTGREETEMWVRAYASDTQLFRRDFAMSMMKLSNYHVLTGPLGNLCDAAKLYLGLAITSHRRLKCVNAKSGLSSTSLSNKKAFLWF
;
A
#
# COMPACT_ATOMS: atom_id res chain seq x y z
N MET A 1 51.42 14.62 -4.47
CA MET A 1 50.97 13.48 -3.63
C MET A 1 51.22 13.70 -2.14
N ARG A 2 52.46 14.04 -1.70
CA ARG A 2 52.75 14.22 -0.27
C ARG A 2 51.97 15.36 0.42
N PHE A 3 51.67 16.46 -0.28
CA PHE A 3 50.86 17.57 0.23
C PHE A 3 49.39 17.24 0.45
N LEU A 4 48.80 16.47 -0.44
CA LEU A 4 47.40 16.01 -0.35
C LEU A 4 47.18 15.05 0.84
N VAL A 5 48.16 14.17 1.09
CA VAL A 5 48.14 13.24 2.23
C VAL A 5 48.26 14.01 3.57
N ALA A 6 49.10 15.02 3.63
CA ALA A 6 49.24 15.85 4.83
C ALA A 6 47.95 16.64 5.14
N CYS A 7 47.30 17.21 4.13
CA CYS A 7 46.02 17.92 4.31
C CYS A 7 44.90 16.97 4.76
N LEU A 8 44.87 15.74 4.26
CA LEU A 8 43.87 14.74 4.66
C LEU A 8 44.07 14.27 6.11
N VAL A 9 45.33 14.08 6.54
CA VAL A 9 45.67 13.73 7.94
C VAL A 9 45.33 14.86 8.89
N ILE A 10 45.60 16.12 8.54
CA ILE A 10 45.21 17.27 9.35
C ILE A 10 43.71 17.43 9.44
N ALA A 11 42.98 17.26 8.33
CA ALA A 11 41.52 17.33 8.32
C ALA A 11 40.89 16.24 9.18
N LEU A 12 41.40 15.01 9.13
CA LEU A 12 40.96 13.92 9.98
C LEU A 12 41.29 14.15 11.45
N SER A 13 42.49 14.70 11.77
CA SER A 13 42.85 15.00 13.14
C SER A 13 41.98 16.10 13.76
N VAL A 14 41.65 17.14 13.00
CA VAL A 14 40.72 18.20 13.42
C VAL A 14 39.32 17.64 13.59
N TYR A 15 38.86 16.77 12.68
CA TYR A 15 37.57 16.12 12.77
C TYR A 15 37.41 15.26 14.04
N PHE A 16 38.44 14.45 14.38
CA PHE A 16 38.46 13.65 15.60
C PHE A 16 38.65 14.47 16.89
N ALA A 17 39.26 15.65 16.84
CA ALA A 17 39.35 16.53 17.99
C ALA A 17 38.01 17.22 18.35
N PHE A 18 37.14 17.43 17.36
CA PHE A 18 35.80 18.02 17.57
C PHE A 18 34.69 16.99 17.82
N HIS A 19 34.95 15.73 17.49
CA HIS A 19 33.98 14.63 17.67
C HIS A 19 34.62 13.55 18.54
N GLY A 20 34.40 13.64 19.87
CA GLY A 20 34.89 12.65 20.81
C GLY A 20 34.30 11.26 20.53
N LEU A 21 35.15 10.24 20.47
CA LEU A 21 34.78 8.85 20.38
C LEU A 21 34.58 8.30 21.79
N GLU A 22 33.36 7.95 22.16
CA GLU A 22 33.07 7.08 23.29
C GLU A 22 32.77 5.67 22.77
N TYR A 23 33.42 4.67 23.38
CA TYR A 23 33.30 3.26 23.06
C TYR A 23 32.48 2.58 24.13
N ASP A 24 31.27 2.13 23.82
CA ASP A 24 30.46 1.32 24.73
C ASP A 24 29.85 0.14 23.96
N ASN A 25 30.08 -1.08 24.51
CA ASN A 25 29.51 -2.35 24.05
C ASN A 25 29.65 -2.71 22.55
N GLY A 26 30.80 -2.36 21.92
CA GLY A 26 31.13 -2.85 20.58
C GLY A 26 30.60 -2.02 19.40
N PHE A 27 29.94 -0.88 19.67
CA PHE A 27 29.47 0.05 18.64
C PHE A 27 30.05 1.46 18.80
N ILE A 28 30.40 2.09 17.66
CA ILE A 28 30.88 3.49 17.61
C ILE A 28 29.66 4.41 17.48
N ARG A 29 29.45 5.27 18.48
CA ARG A 29 28.39 6.28 18.49
C ARG A 29 28.99 7.69 18.40
N PHE A 30 28.50 8.49 17.46
CA PHE A 30 28.88 9.91 17.36
C PHE A 30 27.91 10.76 18.19
N THR A 31 28.41 11.48 19.17
CA THR A 31 27.61 12.40 19.97
C THR A 31 28.08 13.84 19.80
N LYS A 32 27.14 14.72 19.43
CA LYS A 32 27.38 16.17 19.38
C LYS A 32 27.20 16.76 20.79
N ARG A 33 28.25 17.31 21.38
CA ARG A 33 28.15 17.97 22.68
C ARG A 33 27.39 19.29 22.55
N SER A 34 26.27 19.42 23.26
CA SER A 34 25.61 20.70 23.53
C SER A 34 26.01 21.21 24.92
N PRO A 35 26.19 22.51 25.13
CA PRO A 35 26.57 23.02 26.43
C PRO A 35 25.46 22.91 27.47
N ALA A 36 25.80 22.37 28.64
CA ALA A 36 24.90 22.15 29.75
C ALA A 36 24.43 23.50 30.34
N ASN A 37 23.10 23.62 30.50
CA ASN A 37 22.52 24.59 31.43
C ASN A 37 21.77 23.81 32.53
N ARG A 38 22.24 24.02 33.78
CA ARG A 38 21.65 23.43 34.99
C ARG A 38 20.53 24.37 35.49
N THR A 39 19.31 23.90 35.55
CA THR A 39 18.39 24.26 36.64
C THR A 39 17.31 23.15 36.74
N GLY A 40 17.30 22.50 37.93
CA GLY A 40 16.34 21.45 38.20
C GLY A 40 15.00 22.03 38.62
N VAL A 41 13.94 21.58 37.91
CA VAL A 41 12.56 21.60 38.44
C VAL A 41 11.91 20.29 37.98
N LYS A 42 11.42 19.50 38.94
CA LYS A 42 10.61 18.31 38.66
C LYS A 42 9.30 18.75 38.01
N ALA A 43 9.06 18.32 36.79
CA ALA A 43 7.77 18.46 36.13
C ALA A 43 6.78 17.36 36.60
N PRO A 44 5.47 17.64 36.68
CA PRO A 44 4.46 16.67 37.05
C PRO A 44 4.28 15.63 35.95
N GLN A 45 3.99 14.39 36.33
CA GLN A 45 3.63 13.30 35.43
C GLN A 45 2.36 13.69 34.66
N LYS A 46 2.50 13.88 33.35
CA LYS A 46 1.37 13.96 32.42
C LYS A 46 0.93 12.56 32.02
N SER A 47 -0.38 12.39 31.88
CA SER A 47 -1.00 11.17 31.34
C SER A 47 -0.56 10.96 29.88
N PRO A 48 -0.40 9.71 29.42
CA PRO A 48 -0.02 9.47 28.04
C PRO A 48 -1.19 9.82 27.11
N PHE A 49 -0.88 10.60 26.07
CA PHE A 49 -1.70 10.87 24.89
C PHE A 49 -2.60 12.12 24.92
N GLU A 50 -2.06 13.22 24.43
CA GLU A 50 -2.81 14.32 23.81
C GLU A 50 -2.62 14.24 22.27
N GLU A 51 -3.66 14.63 21.52
CA GLU A 51 -3.71 14.62 20.03
C GLU A 51 -2.57 15.43 19.38
N ASP A 52 -1.96 16.37 20.09
CA ASP A 52 -0.84 17.19 19.62
C ASP A 52 0.47 16.42 19.45
N ASP A 53 0.64 15.26 20.11
CA ASP A 53 1.87 14.46 20.02
C ASP A 53 2.01 13.75 18.67
N LEU A 54 0.90 13.49 17.97
CA LEU A 54 0.91 12.79 16.67
C LEU A 54 1.61 13.62 15.58
N MET A 55 1.30 14.91 15.54
CA MET A 55 1.86 15.85 14.57
C MET A 55 3.33 16.16 14.89
N THR A 56 3.68 16.28 16.17
CA THR A 56 5.04 16.62 16.60
C THR A 56 6.03 15.49 16.28
N TRP A 57 5.64 14.23 16.48
CA TRP A 57 6.50 13.09 16.20
C TRP A 57 6.77 12.92 14.70
N TYR A 58 5.76 13.14 13.85
CA TYR A 58 5.91 13.09 12.39
C TYR A 58 6.80 14.21 11.86
N MET A 59 6.73 15.42 12.44
CA MET A 59 7.55 16.56 12.06
C MET A 59 9.03 16.39 12.42
N GLU A 60 9.36 15.67 13.51
CA GLU A 60 10.76 15.42 13.91
C GLU A 60 11.46 14.37 13.03
N ASP A 61 10.73 13.41 12.46
CA ASP A 61 11.29 12.38 11.56
C ASP A 61 11.35 12.84 10.09
N SER A 62 10.58 13.88 9.72
CA SER A 62 10.53 14.44 8.36
C SER A 62 11.75 15.29 7.97
N ASP A 63 12.63 15.62 8.91
CA ASP A 63 13.88 16.37 8.66
C ASP A 63 14.92 15.59 7.84
N ARG A 64 14.62 14.33 7.46
CA ARG A 64 15.44 13.52 6.57
C ARG A 64 14.80 13.36 5.20
N GLN A 65 15.05 14.32 4.31
CA GLN A 65 14.87 14.19 2.85
C GLN A 65 13.45 14.36 2.29
N SER A 66 12.76 15.41 2.65
CA SER A 66 11.62 15.88 1.83
C SER A 66 12.06 17.06 0.95
N TYR A 67 12.72 16.78 -0.15
CA TYR A 67 12.85 17.79 -1.20
C TYR A 67 11.55 17.79 -2.01
N SER A 68 10.61 18.68 -1.65
CA SER A 68 9.50 19.16 -2.46
C SER A 68 8.07 18.58 -2.24
N LEU A 69 7.80 17.74 -1.28
CA LEU A 69 6.40 17.53 -0.88
C LEU A 69 5.98 18.62 0.12
N HIS A 70 4.77 19.16 -0.05
CA HIS A 70 4.19 20.17 0.84
C HIS A 70 2.69 19.94 1.01
N TYR A 71 2.13 20.30 2.16
CA TYR A 71 0.69 20.17 2.40
C TYR A 71 -0.14 21.00 1.41
N ASP A 72 0.34 22.16 1.03
CA ASP A 72 -0.36 23.10 0.14
C ASP A 72 0.32 23.24 -1.23
N TYR A 73 0.93 22.16 -1.74
CA TYR A 73 1.73 22.20 -2.97
C TYR A 73 1.00 22.82 -4.16
N TYR A 74 -0.29 22.58 -4.29
CA TYR A 74 -1.11 23.09 -5.37
C TYR A 74 -1.82 24.41 -5.08
N GLN A 75 -1.56 25.07 -3.93
CA GLN A 75 -2.29 26.28 -3.51
C GLN A 75 -2.27 27.37 -4.56
N ASP A 76 -1.14 27.60 -5.21
CA ASP A 76 -0.99 28.65 -6.22
C ASP A 76 -1.28 28.15 -7.64
N SER A 77 -0.93 26.90 -7.95
CA SER A 77 -0.99 26.37 -9.32
C SER A 77 -2.34 25.71 -9.67
N CYS A 78 -3.03 25.12 -8.70
CA CYS A 78 -4.36 24.54 -8.84
C CYS A 78 -5.11 24.52 -7.49
N PRO A 79 -5.61 25.66 -6.98
CA PRO A 79 -6.21 25.78 -5.64
C PRO A 79 -7.42 24.88 -5.41
N THR A 80 -8.00 24.36 -6.46
CA THR A 80 -9.20 23.50 -6.40
C THR A 80 -8.90 22.02 -6.50
N ALA A 81 -7.63 21.61 -6.60
CA ALA A 81 -7.23 20.24 -6.87
C ALA A 81 -7.83 19.23 -5.86
N GLU A 82 -7.56 19.41 -4.56
CA GLU A 82 -8.08 18.51 -3.54
C GLU A 82 -9.61 18.50 -3.49
N ARG A 83 -10.25 19.65 -3.70
CA ARG A 83 -11.72 19.76 -3.72
C ARG A 83 -12.33 18.98 -4.87
N ILE A 84 -11.71 19.00 -6.05
CA ILE A 84 -12.16 18.23 -7.22
C ILE A 84 -12.03 16.73 -6.91
N ILE A 85 -10.89 16.29 -6.37
CA ILE A 85 -10.66 14.89 -6.00
C ILE A 85 -11.67 14.42 -4.96
N THR A 86 -11.80 15.16 -3.84
CA THR A 86 -12.73 14.81 -2.76
C THR A 86 -14.17 14.72 -3.25
N LYS A 87 -14.62 15.71 -4.05
CA LYS A 87 -15.96 15.71 -4.63
C LYS A 87 -16.18 14.50 -5.55
N GLY A 88 -15.25 14.27 -6.49
CA GLY A 88 -15.34 13.16 -7.43
C GLY A 88 -15.39 11.79 -6.74
N ILE A 89 -14.53 11.56 -5.74
CA ILE A 89 -14.54 10.32 -4.95
C ILE A 89 -15.86 10.16 -4.19
N ARG A 90 -16.37 11.21 -3.56
CA ARG A 90 -17.65 11.16 -2.84
C ARG A 90 -18.81 10.79 -3.74
N GLU A 91 -18.95 11.46 -4.89
CA GLU A 91 -20.02 11.18 -5.85
C GLU A 91 -19.96 9.73 -6.38
N ILE A 92 -18.75 9.22 -6.64
CA ILE A 92 -18.56 7.83 -7.07
C ILE A 92 -18.85 6.86 -5.94
N TYR A 93 -18.42 7.16 -4.71
CA TYR A 93 -18.68 6.33 -3.53
C TYR A 93 -20.17 6.22 -3.22
N ASP A 94 -20.91 7.33 -3.28
CA ASP A 94 -22.36 7.35 -3.04
C ASP A 94 -23.11 6.45 -4.04
N ALA A 95 -22.62 6.40 -5.29
CA ALA A 95 -23.18 5.52 -6.32
C ALA A 95 -22.68 4.05 -6.20
N LYS A 96 -21.43 3.86 -5.72
CA LYS A 96 -20.77 2.54 -5.69
C LYS A 96 -19.77 2.47 -4.54
N PRO A 97 -20.20 2.14 -3.30
CA PRO A 97 -19.33 2.09 -2.13
C PRO A 97 -18.12 1.14 -2.27
N SER A 98 -18.22 0.15 -3.15
CA SER A 98 -17.11 -0.77 -3.44
C SER A 98 -15.88 -0.12 -4.11
N VAL A 99 -15.94 1.17 -4.45
CA VAL A 99 -14.80 1.93 -4.96
C VAL A 99 -13.74 2.13 -3.87
N ALA A 100 -14.15 2.31 -2.61
CA ALA A 100 -13.22 2.59 -1.52
C ALA A 100 -12.15 1.50 -1.34
N PRO A 101 -12.51 0.22 -1.12
CA PRO A 101 -11.49 -0.83 -1.06
C PRO A 101 -10.65 -0.95 -2.33
N SER A 102 -11.24 -0.67 -3.51
CA SER A 102 -10.47 -0.71 -4.77
C SER A 102 -9.36 0.31 -4.82
N LEU A 103 -9.61 1.54 -4.37
CA LEU A 103 -8.62 2.62 -4.40
C LEU A 103 -7.54 2.43 -3.34
N ILE A 104 -7.91 1.93 -2.15
CA ILE A 104 -6.93 1.62 -1.10
C ILE A 104 -5.96 0.55 -1.59
N ARG A 105 -6.48 -0.51 -2.22
CA ARG A 105 -5.65 -1.56 -2.80
C ARG A 105 -4.81 -1.06 -3.97
N LEU A 106 -5.37 -0.24 -4.84
CA LEU A 106 -4.65 0.33 -5.98
C LEU A 106 -3.46 1.17 -5.52
N LEU A 107 -3.65 2.00 -4.47
CA LEU A 107 -2.56 2.74 -3.85
C LEU A 107 -1.49 1.81 -3.28
N PHE A 108 -1.87 0.75 -2.56
CA PHE A 108 -0.90 -0.18 -1.99
C PHE A 108 -0.07 -0.84 -3.09
N HIS A 109 -0.69 -1.31 -4.16
CA HIS A 109 0.02 -1.95 -5.27
C HIS A 109 0.96 -0.99 -6.01
N ASP A 110 0.62 0.29 -6.10
CA ASP A 110 1.51 1.34 -6.62
C ASP A 110 2.69 1.54 -5.67
N CYS A 111 2.41 2.02 -4.47
CA CYS A 111 3.42 2.44 -3.51
C CYS A 111 4.37 1.32 -3.07
N PHE A 112 3.89 0.08 -3.02
CA PHE A 112 4.68 -1.06 -2.57
C PHE A 112 5.73 -1.52 -3.60
N ILE A 113 5.56 -1.11 -4.86
CA ILE A 113 6.48 -1.43 -5.97
C ILE A 113 7.18 -0.15 -6.41
N GLU A 114 8.46 -0.01 -6.05
CA GLU A 114 9.36 1.10 -6.37
C GLU A 114 8.94 2.48 -5.81
N GLY A 115 7.75 2.61 -5.23
CA GLY A 115 7.27 3.84 -4.57
C GLY A 115 5.96 4.39 -5.11
N CYS A 116 5.46 5.46 -4.48
CA CYS A 116 4.21 6.10 -4.87
C CYS A 116 4.43 7.03 -6.07
N ASP A 117 4.50 6.48 -7.28
CA ASP A 117 4.88 7.18 -8.52
C ASP A 117 3.89 6.97 -9.67
N ALA A 118 2.74 6.36 -9.39
CA ALA A 118 1.68 6.04 -10.35
C ALA A 118 2.11 5.08 -11.48
N SER A 119 3.20 4.35 -11.35
CA SER A 119 3.67 3.37 -12.35
C SER A 119 2.64 2.29 -12.66
N VAL A 120 1.85 1.88 -11.65
CA VAL A 120 0.76 0.89 -11.81
C VAL A 120 -0.34 1.35 -12.78
N LEU A 121 -0.46 2.66 -13.04
CA LEU A 121 -1.46 3.23 -13.94
C LEU A 121 -1.05 3.16 -15.41
N LEU A 122 0.22 2.92 -15.71
CA LEU A 122 0.74 2.88 -17.07
C LEU A 122 0.19 1.68 -17.84
N ASP A 123 -0.27 1.93 -19.08
CA ASP A 123 -0.69 0.87 -19.99
C ASP A 123 0.52 0.35 -20.79
N ALA A 124 0.45 -0.93 -21.19
CA ALA A 124 1.44 -1.51 -22.09
C ALA A 124 1.39 -0.85 -23.47
N ASP A 125 2.57 -0.68 -24.08
CA ASP A 125 2.71 -0.30 -25.48
C ASP A 125 3.87 -1.10 -26.14
N GLU A 126 4.31 -0.71 -27.34
CA GLU A 126 5.40 -1.40 -28.06
C GLU A 126 6.76 -1.37 -27.31
N SER A 127 6.93 -0.43 -26.36
CA SER A 127 8.19 -0.18 -25.64
C SER A 127 8.09 -0.44 -24.13
N LEU A 128 6.88 -0.55 -23.58
CA LEU A 128 6.61 -0.61 -22.15
C LEU A 128 5.67 -1.78 -21.81
N THR A 129 6.12 -2.68 -20.93
CA THR A 129 5.24 -3.66 -20.27
C THR A 129 4.46 -2.94 -19.16
N SER A 130 3.23 -3.36 -18.89
CA SER A 130 2.39 -2.75 -17.84
C SER A 130 2.39 -3.63 -16.58
N GLU A 131 2.43 -2.98 -15.41
CA GLU A 131 2.20 -3.67 -14.14
C GLU A 131 0.78 -4.26 -14.03
N LYS A 132 -0.19 -3.73 -14.78
CA LYS A 132 -1.55 -4.27 -14.86
C LYS A 132 -1.60 -5.71 -15.32
N GLU A 133 -0.58 -6.15 -16.06
CA GLU A 133 -0.44 -7.52 -16.56
C GLU A 133 0.20 -8.48 -15.55
N ALA A 134 0.77 -7.97 -14.46
CA ALA A 134 1.30 -8.82 -13.39
C ALA A 134 0.16 -9.62 -12.73
N PRO A 135 0.32 -10.93 -12.46
CA PRO A 135 -0.73 -11.76 -11.88
C PRO A 135 -1.43 -11.18 -10.65
N PRO A 136 -0.73 -10.58 -9.65
CA PRO A 136 -1.40 -9.97 -8.51
C PRO A 136 -2.24 -8.74 -8.87
N ASN A 137 -1.97 -8.10 -10.03
CA ASN A 137 -2.63 -6.87 -10.46
C ASN A 137 -3.83 -7.11 -11.40
N LEU A 138 -4.01 -8.32 -11.95
CA LEU A 138 -5.09 -8.64 -12.89
C LEU A 138 -6.49 -8.37 -12.33
N SER A 139 -6.65 -8.36 -11.02
CA SER A 139 -7.91 -8.09 -10.33
C SER A 139 -8.05 -6.65 -9.81
N LEU A 140 -7.05 -5.79 -10.01
CA LEU A 140 -7.12 -4.38 -9.60
C LEU A 140 -8.29 -3.65 -10.27
N LYS A 141 -8.86 -2.70 -9.54
CA LYS A 141 -9.98 -1.86 -9.96
C LYS A 141 -9.69 -0.41 -9.56
N GLY A 142 -10.47 0.53 -10.12
CA GLY A 142 -10.35 1.95 -9.79
C GLY A 142 -9.55 2.77 -10.78
N PHE A 143 -8.96 2.16 -11.81
CA PHE A 143 -8.26 2.87 -12.89
C PHE A 143 -9.16 3.87 -13.60
N ASP A 144 -10.40 3.49 -13.88
CA ASP A 144 -11.45 4.32 -14.47
C ASP A 144 -11.82 5.52 -13.59
N VAL A 145 -11.78 5.34 -12.28
CA VAL A 145 -12.05 6.40 -11.30
C VAL A 145 -10.92 7.43 -11.30
N ILE A 146 -9.67 6.97 -11.23
CA ILE A 146 -8.50 7.87 -11.29
C ILE A 146 -8.48 8.64 -12.60
N GLU A 147 -8.75 7.98 -13.74
CA GLU A 147 -8.80 8.63 -15.06
C GLU A 147 -9.91 9.68 -15.14
N SER A 148 -11.10 9.40 -14.59
CA SER A 148 -12.21 10.36 -14.56
C SER A 148 -11.86 11.62 -13.78
N ILE A 149 -11.29 11.47 -12.59
CA ILE A 149 -10.86 12.59 -11.74
C ILE A 149 -9.72 13.36 -12.41
N LYS A 150 -8.74 12.66 -12.97
CA LYS A 150 -7.63 13.29 -13.70
C LYS A 150 -8.12 14.10 -14.88
N SER A 151 -9.10 13.59 -15.63
CA SER A 151 -9.70 14.31 -16.76
C SER A 151 -10.39 15.61 -16.34
N GLU A 152 -11.06 15.63 -15.18
CA GLU A 152 -11.65 16.86 -14.62
C GLU A 152 -10.56 17.85 -14.20
N LEU A 153 -9.51 17.38 -13.55
CA LEU A 153 -8.35 18.18 -13.16
C LEU A 153 -7.65 18.81 -14.39
N GLU A 154 -7.46 18.05 -15.46
CA GLU A 154 -6.86 18.53 -16.70
C GLU A 154 -7.71 19.61 -17.41
N THR A 155 -9.02 19.63 -17.16
CA THR A 155 -9.90 20.69 -17.68
C THR A 155 -9.70 21.99 -16.93
N VAL A 156 -9.40 21.93 -15.61
CA VAL A 156 -9.27 23.11 -14.73
C VAL A 156 -7.81 23.57 -14.65
N CYS A 157 -6.88 22.66 -14.49
CA CYS A 157 -5.45 22.91 -14.28
C CYS A 157 -4.60 21.98 -15.16
N PRO A 158 -4.52 22.22 -16.48
CA PRO A 158 -3.86 21.31 -17.43
C PRO A 158 -2.38 21.07 -17.09
N GLY A 159 -1.98 19.79 -16.91
CA GLY A 159 -0.59 19.39 -16.70
C GLY A 159 -0.03 19.73 -15.33
N VAL A 160 -0.86 20.12 -14.35
CA VAL A 160 -0.39 20.57 -13.03
C VAL A 160 -0.36 19.44 -12.02
N VAL A 161 -1.47 18.68 -11.87
CA VAL A 161 -1.62 17.68 -10.80
C VAL A 161 -1.16 16.31 -11.29
N SER A 162 -0.21 15.68 -10.61
CA SER A 162 0.30 14.36 -10.97
C SER A 162 -0.74 13.24 -10.73
N CYS A 163 -0.61 12.14 -11.46
CA CYS A 163 -1.43 10.95 -11.23
C CYS A 163 -1.12 10.30 -9.87
N ALA A 164 0.13 10.36 -9.42
CA ALA A 164 0.56 9.88 -8.12
C ALA A 164 -0.14 10.63 -6.99
N ASP A 165 -0.23 11.97 -7.07
CA ASP A 165 -0.98 12.75 -6.08
C ASP A 165 -2.49 12.52 -6.16
N VAL A 166 -3.05 12.36 -7.36
CA VAL A 166 -4.46 11.97 -7.51
C VAL A 166 -4.73 10.63 -6.82
N LEU A 167 -3.85 9.65 -6.98
CA LEU A 167 -4.01 8.31 -6.40
C LEU A 167 -3.93 8.33 -4.87
N VAL A 168 -2.93 9.01 -4.28
CA VAL A 168 -2.79 9.06 -2.80
C VAL A 168 -3.94 9.82 -2.15
N LEU A 169 -4.39 10.94 -2.75
CA LEU A 169 -5.52 11.71 -2.25
C LEU A 169 -6.84 10.95 -2.42
N ALA A 170 -7.04 10.27 -3.55
CA ALA A 170 -8.21 9.44 -3.77
C ALA A 170 -8.31 8.29 -2.77
N ALA A 171 -7.20 7.64 -2.44
CA ALA A 171 -7.16 6.57 -1.43
C ALA A 171 -7.43 7.11 -0.02
N ARG A 172 -6.94 8.30 0.34
CA ARG A 172 -7.27 8.98 1.61
C ARG A 172 -8.78 9.21 1.73
N GLU A 173 -9.40 9.78 0.70
CA GLU A 173 -10.85 10.00 0.69
C GLU A 173 -11.62 8.67 0.75
N ALA A 174 -11.13 7.64 0.06
CA ALA A 174 -11.71 6.30 0.11
C ALA A 174 -11.68 5.70 1.53
N VAL A 175 -10.57 5.85 2.27
CA VAL A 175 -10.48 5.45 3.68
C VAL A 175 -11.51 6.21 4.52
N LEU A 176 -11.60 7.52 4.35
CA LEU A 176 -12.54 8.35 5.10
C LEU A 176 -14.00 7.97 4.81
N MET A 177 -14.36 7.78 3.53
CA MET A 177 -15.73 7.37 3.14
C MET A 177 -16.10 5.98 3.65
N ALA A 178 -15.13 5.08 3.79
CA ALA A 178 -15.33 3.75 4.37
C ALA A 178 -15.43 3.77 5.92
N GLY A 179 -15.42 4.94 6.55
CA GLY A 179 -15.46 5.09 8.01
C GLY A 179 -14.08 4.99 8.68
N GLY A 180 -12.98 4.99 7.91
CA GLY A 180 -11.62 5.00 8.42
C GLY A 180 -11.18 6.35 8.97
N PRO A 181 -9.94 6.47 9.49
CA PRO A 181 -9.40 7.72 10.00
C PRO A 181 -9.07 8.70 8.87
N PHE A 182 -9.20 9.99 9.13
CA PHE A 182 -8.55 11.02 8.32
C PHE A 182 -7.04 11.04 8.63
N TYR A 183 -6.24 11.32 7.62
CA TYR A 183 -4.82 11.61 7.76
C TYR A 183 -4.38 12.69 6.76
N PRO A 184 -3.53 13.64 7.18
CA PRO A 184 -3.00 14.67 6.28
C PRO A 184 -2.02 14.04 5.29
N LEU A 185 -1.94 14.59 4.08
CA LEU A 185 -0.98 14.18 3.05
C LEU A 185 -0.31 15.40 2.44
N GLU A 186 1.00 15.33 2.34
CA GLU A 186 1.77 16.24 1.49
C GLU A 186 1.62 15.83 0.02
N THR A 187 1.66 16.78 -0.88
CA THR A 187 1.57 16.61 -2.33
C THR A 187 2.79 17.19 -3.03
N GLY A 188 2.93 16.95 -4.33
CA GLY A 188 4.10 17.36 -5.13
C GLY A 188 4.85 16.20 -5.77
N ARG A 189 4.26 14.97 -5.73
CA ARG A 189 4.79 13.78 -6.40
C ARG A 189 4.83 13.99 -7.91
N LYS A 190 5.77 13.31 -8.54
CA LYS A 190 5.87 13.19 -9.99
C LYS A 190 5.52 11.77 -10.42
N ASP A 191 5.03 11.64 -11.65
CA ASP A 191 4.65 10.36 -12.21
C ASP A 191 5.87 9.67 -12.83
N SER A 192 5.93 8.34 -12.67
CA SER A 192 6.87 7.47 -13.37
C SER A 192 6.53 7.40 -14.86
N VAL A 193 7.55 7.14 -15.66
CA VAL A 193 7.42 6.81 -17.08
C VAL A 193 7.81 5.35 -17.35
N VAL A 194 8.11 4.59 -16.29
CA VAL A 194 8.54 3.19 -16.30
C VAL A 194 7.57 2.38 -15.45
N ALA A 195 7.24 1.18 -15.88
CA ALA A 195 6.44 0.21 -15.14
C ALA A 195 7.30 -1.00 -14.72
N PHE A 196 6.96 -1.62 -13.60
CA PHE A 196 7.80 -2.61 -12.92
C PHE A 196 7.09 -3.97 -12.80
N LYS A 197 6.58 -4.51 -13.92
CA LYS A 197 5.78 -5.75 -13.95
C LYS A 197 6.45 -6.92 -13.23
N GLU A 198 7.72 -7.20 -13.52
CA GLU A 198 8.45 -8.33 -12.94
C GLU A 198 8.69 -8.15 -11.43
N ILE A 199 8.85 -6.90 -10.98
CA ILE A 199 8.99 -6.57 -9.56
C ILE A 199 7.64 -6.78 -8.87
N ALA A 200 6.54 -6.28 -9.45
CA ALA A 200 5.21 -6.48 -8.93
C ALA A 200 4.84 -7.96 -8.79
N GLU A 201 5.20 -8.79 -9.78
CA GLU A 201 4.97 -10.24 -9.75
C GLU A 201 5.75 -10.94 -8.63
N ARG A 202 6.99 -10.50 -8.38
CA ARG A 202 7.90 -11.12 -7.41
C ARG A 202 7.65 -10.67 -5.99
N GLU A 203 7.36 -9.37 -5.77
CA GLU A 203 7.46 -8.72 -4.46
C GLU A 203 6.14 -8.38 -3.78
N LEU A 204 5.03 -8.31 -4.54
CA LEU A 204 3.73 -8.16 -3.89
C LEU A 204 3.43 -9.39 -3.02
N PRO A 205 3.07 -9.21 -1.74
CA PRO A 205 2.74 -10.31 -0.84
C PRO A 205 1.59 -11.15 -1.39
N LYS A 206 1.70 -12.47 -1.26
CA LYS A 206 0.66 -13.42 -1.71
C LYS A 206 -0.32 -13.73 -0.58
N PRO A 207 -1.59 -14.04 -0.86
CA PRO A 207 -2.57 -14.41 0.17
C PRO A 207 -2.19 -15.66 0.97
N GLN A 208 -1.30 -16.48 0.43
CA GLN A 208 -0.75 -17.68 1.06
C GLN A 208 0.61 -17.43 1.73
N ALA A 209 1.07 -16.16 1.83
CA ALA A 209 2.36 -15.84 2.41
C ALA A 209 2.41 -16.16 3.92
N SER A 210 3.54 -16.71 4.36
CA SER A 210 3.81 -16.89 5.78
C SER A 210 4.17 -15.56 6.45
N ILE A 211 4.01 -15.48 7.76
CA ILE A 211 4.34 -14.27 8.54
C ILE A 211 5.80 -13.82 8.32
N SER A 212 6.73 -14.74 8.17
CA SER A 212 8.14 -14.41 7.94
C SER A 212 8.36 -13.72 6.59
N VAL A 213 7.66 -14.17 5.55
CA VAL A 213 7.71 -13.57 4.20
C VAL A 213 7.06 -12.19 4.23
N ILE A 214 5.92 -12.06 4.89
CA ILE A 214 5.21 -10.78 5.03
C ILE A 214 6.12 -9.76 5.72
N LEU A 215 6.62 -10.09 6.92
CA LEU A 215 7.46 -9.15 7.67
C LEU A 215 8.75 -8.79 6.94
N ALA A 216 9.40 -9.74 6.26
CA ALA A 216 10.58 -9.46 5.46
C ALA A 216 10.26 -8.48 4.31
N SER A 217 9.16 -8.69 3.60
CA SER A 217 8.74 -7.83 2.49
C SER A 217 8.41 -6.40 2.95
N PHE A 218 7.74 -6.24 4.08
CA PHE A 218 7.44 -4.94 4.66
C PHE A 218 8.68 -4.26 5.25
N ALA A 219 9.56 -5.03 5.92
CA ALA A 219 10.80 -4.50 6.49
C ALA A 219 11.77 -3.95 5.44
N THR A 220 11.85 -4.54 4.24
CA THR A 220 12.66 -4.00 3.13
C THR A 220 12.18 -2.62 2.68
N ARG A 221 10.93 -2.27 3.00
CA ARG A 221 10.30 -0.97 2.74
C ARG A 221 10.24 -0.08 3.99
N GLY A 222 10.96 -0.47 5.04
CA GLY A 222 11.10 0.29 6.27
C GLY A 222 9.92 0.17 7.24
N PHE A 223 8.94 -0.72 6.99
CA PHE A 223 7.81 -0.94 7.90
C PHE A 223 8.17 -1.94 8.98
N ASN A 224 7.87 -1.60 10.23
CA ASN A 224 8.00 -2.53 11.37
C ASN A 224 6.74 -3.40 11.52
N GLU A 225 6.75 -4.30 12.54
CA GLU A 225 5.66 -5.24 12.81
C GLU A 225 4.34 -4.53 13.12
N ARG A 226 4.39 -3.45 13.91
CA ARG A 226 3.22 -2.64 14.27
C ARG A 226 2.57 -2.01 13.05
N GLU A 227 3.37 -1.36 12.21
CA GLU A 227 2.93 -0.72 10.98
C GLU A 227 2.39 -1.76 9.98
N THR A 228 3.08 -2.90 9.85
CA THR A 228 2.64 -4.02 9.02
C THR A 228 1.27 -4.52 9.46
N VAL A 229 1.10 -4.88 10.74
CA VAL A 229 -0.18 -5.35 11.27
C VAL A 229 -1.28 -4.30 11.10
N SER A 230 -0.95 -3.02 11.29
CA SER A 230 -1.89 -1.90 11.11
C SER A 230 -2.39 -1.81 9.67
N LEU A 231 -1.50 -1.88 8.65
CA LEU A 231 -1.88 -1.81 7.24
C LEU A 231 -2.79 -2.97 6.81
N PHE A 232 -2.59 -4.18 7.35
CA PHE A 232 -3.50 -5.31 7.15
C PHE A 232 -4.95 -5.01 7.59
N GLY A 233 -5.17 -4.02 8.44
CA GLY A 233 -6.50 -3.54 8.81
C GLY A 233 -7.35 -3.05 7.64
N ALA A 234 -6.75 -2.74 6.49
CA ALA A 234 -7.47 -2.47 5.24
C ALA A 234 -8.35 -3.64 4.80
N HIS A 235 -8.03 -4.88 5.21
CA HIS A 235 -8.85 -6.07 4.97
C HIS A 235 -10.13 -6.14 5.80
N SER A 236 -10.46 -5.10 6.56
CA SER A 236 -11.76 -4.97 7.24
C SER A 236 -12.92 -4.64 6.28
N ILE A 237 -12.62 -4.23 5.04
CA ILE A 237 -13.62 -3.84 4.03
C ILE A 237 -13.34 -4.50 2.67
N GLY A 238 -14.36 -4.52 1.81
CA GLY A 238 -14.24 -5.05 0.45
C GLY A 238 -14.69 -6.50 0.31
N ILE A 239 -14.25 -7.16 -0.74
CA ILE A 239 -14.59 -8.56 -1.02
C ILE A 239 -13.37 -9.33 -1.51
N THR A 240 -13.34 -10.64 -1.27
CA THR A 240 -12.38 -11.56 -1.86
C THR A 240 -13.09 -12.74 -2.52
N HIS A 241 -12.42 -13.38 -3.50
CA HIS A 241 -12.96 -14.56 -4.17
C HIS A 241 -12.50 -15.85 -3.51
N CYS A 242 -13.31 -16.89 -3.66
CA CYS A 242 -13.03 -18.23 -3.15
C CYS A 242 -11.64 -18.75 -3.56
N THR A 243 -11.20 -18.46 -4.77
CA THR A 243 -9.90 -18.89 -5.33
C THR A 243 -8.69 -18.47 -4.51
N PHE A 244 -8.80 -17.42 -3.70
CA PHE A 244 -7.68 -16.92 -2.89
C PHE A 244 -7.51 -17.63 -1.53
N PHE A 245 -8.50 -18.42 -1.12
CA PHE A 245 -8.47 -19.19 0.14
C PHE A 245 -9.08 -20.59 0.04
N GLU A 246 -9.43 -21.05 -1.17
CA GLU A 246 -10.02 -22.36 -1.42
C GLU A 246 -9.12 -23.50 -0.93
N ASP A 247 -7.81 -23.34 -1.06
CA ASP A 247 -6.81 -24.27 -0.53
C ASP A 247 -6.98 -24.51 0.97
N ARG A 248 -7.28 -23.47 1.75
CA ARG A 248 -7.56 -23.56 3.20
C ARG A 248 -8.82 -24.37 3.53
N LEU A 249 -9.75 -24.46 2.60
CA LEU A 249 -11.00 -25.19 2.79
C LEU A 249 -10.89 -26.68 2.44
N TYR A 250 -10.03 -27.03 1.46
CA TYR A 250 -10.07 -28.34 0.84
C TYR A 250 -8.73 -29.06 0.72
N ASN A 251 -7.63 -28.33 0.54
CA ASN A 251 -6.33 -28.93 0.24
C ASN A 251 -5.18 -28.11 0.82
N PHE A 252 -5.27 -27.77 2.10
CA PHE A 252 -4.24 -26.95 2.75
C PHE A 252 -2.86 -27.61 2.69
N SER A 253 -1.89 -26.90 2.14
CA SER A 253 -0.50 -27.37 1.92
C SER A 253 -0.40 -28.72 1.18
N GLY A 254 -1.36 -29.02 0.30
CA GLY A 254 -1.37 -30.25 -0.48
C GLY A 254 -1.80 -31.51 0.29
N THR A 255 -2.34 -31.36 1.50
CA THR A 255 -2.69 -32.50 2.39
C THR A 255 -4.02 -33.17 2.03
N GLY A 256 -4.81 -32.58 1.13
CA GLY A 256 -6.19 -33.00 0.87
C GLY A 256 -7.15 -32.75 2.05
N LYS A 257 -6.72 -31.95 3.04
CA LYS A 257 -7.49 -31.61 4.23
C LYS A 257 -7.58 -30.09 4.39
N PRO A 258 -8.59 -29.60 5.12
CA PRO A 258 -8.67 -28.19 5.46
C PRO A 258 -7.51 -27.74 6.34
N ASP A 259 -7.31 -26.41 6.38
CA ASP A 259 -6.37 -25.75 7.29
C ASP A 259 -6.80 -26.00 8.76
N PRO A 260 -5.97 -26.65 9.60
CA PRO A 260 -6.29 -26.95 10.98
C PRO A 260 -6.38 -25.71 11.89
N GLU A 261 -5.81 -24.57 11.43
CA GLU A 261 -5.88 -23.31 12.18
C GLU A 261 -7.17 -22.54 11.92
N LEU A 262 -7.97 -22.93 10.92
CA LEU A 262 -9.23 -22.26 10.61
C LEU A 262 -10.33 -22.78 11.54
N ASP A 263 -11.12 -21.87 12.17
CA ASP A 263 -12.28 -22.21 12.99
C ASP A 263 -13.24 -23.13 12.23
N THR A 264 -13.62 -24.24 12.85
CA THR A 264 -14.42 -25.30 12.18
C THR A 264 -15.81 -24.84 11.76
N GLY A 265 -16.46 -23.98 12.57
CA GLY A 265 -17.76 -23.41 12.24
C GLY A 265 -17.67 -22.47 11.06
N PHE A 266 -16.67 -21.60 11.08
CA PHE A 266 -16.39 -20.67 9.99
C PHE A 266 -15.98 -21.41 8.70
N GLN A 267 -15.20 -22.48 8.81
CA GLN A 267 -14.85 -23.34 7.66
C GLN A 267 -16.09 -23.93 6.99
N GLN A 268 -17.06 -24.44 7.78
CA GLN A 268 -18.31 -24.99 7.23
C GLN A 268 -19.12 -23.92 6.53
N GLU A 269 -19.20 -22.73 7.12
CA GLU A 269 -19.88 -21.60 6.51
C GLU A 269 -19.25 -21.22 5.17
N LEU A 270 -17.92 -21.10 5.12
CA LEU A 270 -17.20 -20.79 3.89
C LEU A 270 -17.38 -21.86 2.83
N LYS A 271 -17.42 -23.15 3.19
CA LYS A 271 -17.70 -24.25 2.26
C LYS A 271 -19.10 -24.17 1.63
N THR A 272 -20.05 -23.62 2.36
CA THR A 272 -21.40 -23.38 1.80
C THR A 272 -21.38 -22.27 0.74
N LYS A 273 -20.56 -21.24 0.94
CA LYS A 273 -20.43 -20.10 0.03
C LYS A 273 -19.45 -20.37 -1.12
N CYS A 274 -18.46 -21.19 -0.87
CA CYS A 274 -17.41 -21.61 -1.80
C CYS A 274 -17.41 -23.15 -1.92
N PRO A 275 -18.40 -23.76 -2.57
CA PRO A 275 -18.43 -25.20 -2.72
C PRO A 275 -17.25 -25.69 -3.59
N PHE A 276 -16.71 -26.86 -3.27
CA PHE A 276 -15.64 -27.48 -4.04
C PHE A 276 -16.10 -27.69 -5.48
N SER A 277 -15.38 -27.11 -6.43
CA SER A 277 -15.60 -27.33 -7.86
C SER A 277 -14.69 -28.43 -8.35
N ALA A 278 -15.23 -29.62 -8.62
CA ALA A 278 -14.48 -30.76 -9.14
C ALA A 278 -13.89 -30.55 -10.56
N SER A 279 -14.07 -29.38 -11.14
CA SER A 279 -13.52 -29.00 -12.46
C SER A 279 -12.10 -28.41 -12.41
N ALA A 280 -11.49 -28.28 -11.22
CA ALA A 280 -10.04 -28.04 -11.14
C ALA A 280 -9.28 -29.35 -11.44
N PRO A 281 -8.28 -29.37 -12.33
CA PRO A 281 -7.49 -30.58 -12.58
C PRO A 281 -6.84 -31.06 -11.30
N SER A 282 -7.08 -32.32 -10.91
CA SER A 282 -6.36 -32.98 -9.82
C SER A 282 -4.87 -32.85 -10.08
N PRO A 283 -4.05 -32.43 -9.10
CA PRO A 283 -2.60 -32.51 -9.23
C PRO A 283 -2.24 -33.99 -9.35
N GLY A 284 -1.87 -34.42 -10.58
CA GLY A 284 -1.35 -35.75 -10.80
C GLY A 284 -0.14 -35.98 -9.90
N THR A 285 -0.07 -37.20 -9.34
CA THR A 285 1.07 -37.76 -8.64
C THR A 285 2.37 -37.52 -9.43
N GLY A 286 3.13 -36.51 -9.05
CA GLY A 286 4.40 -36.16 -9.69
C GLY A 286 5.28 -35.34 -8.75
N ILE A 287 6.35 -35.95 -8.33
CA ILE A 287 7.46 -35.45 -7.53
C ILE A 287 7.97 -34.12 -8.09
N GLY A 288 8.02 -33.10 -7.23
CA GLY A 288 8.89 -31.93 -7.35
C GLY A 288 8.75 -31.14 -8.64
N SER A 289 7.86 -30.14 -8.61
CA SER A 289 7.94 -29.08 -9.61
C SER A 289 7.37 -27.79 -9.04
N SER A 290 8.18 -26.73 -9.09
CA SER A 290 7.77 -25.35 -8.96
C SER A 290 6.48 -25.13 -9.76
N ILE A 291 5.45 -24.56 -9.16
CA ILE A 291 4.20 -24.17 -9.82
C ILE A 291 4.58 -23.22 -10.97
N PRO A 292 4.29 -23.55 -12.23
CA PRO A 292 4.60 -22.64 -13.34
C PRO A 292 3.73 -21.38 -13.20
N ALA A 293 4.30 -20.22 -13.53
CA ALA A 293 3.61 -18.92 -13.57
C ALA A 293 2.36 -18.89 -14.46
N SER A 294 2.14 -19.94 -15.29
CA SER A 294 0.96 -20.11 -16.15
C SER A 294 -0.34 -20.39 -15.41
N ASP A 295 -0.32 -20.82 -14.13
CA ASP A 295 -1.56 -21.12 -13.38
C ASP A 295 -2.24 -19.89 -12.78
N TYR A 296 -1.64 -18.71 -12.87
CA TYR A 296 -2.35 -17.43 -12.70
C TYR A 296 -3.09 -17.02 -13.98
N GLY A 297 -2.95 -17.84 -15.03
CA GLY A 297 -3.47 -17.60 -16.36
C GLY A 297 -4.98 -17.51 -16.40
N GLY A 298 -5.44 -16.36 -16.84
CA GLY A 298 -6.62 -16.12 -17.62
C GLY A 298 -7.81 -16.98 -17.30
N VAL A 299 -8.56 -16.62 -16.25
CA VAL A 299 -9.98 -16.97 -16.20
C VAL A 299 -10.66 -16.15 -17.28
N SER A 300 -10.64 -16.68 -18.50
CA SER A 300 -11.54 -16.21 -19.54
C SER A 300 -12.97 -16.25 -18.98
N SER A 301 -13.65 -15.14 -19.07
CA SER A 301 -14.98 -14.86 -18.52
C SER A 301 -16.13 -15.64 -19.20
N ALA A 302 -15.82 -16.74 -19.85
CA ALA A 302 -16.80 -17.61 -20.50
C ALA A 302 -16.96 -18.91 -19.67
N GLY A 303 -17.95 -18.94 -18.78
CA GLY A 303 -18.60 -20.19 -18.36
C GLY A 303 -18.27 -20.73 -16.97
N ARG A 304 -17.89 -19.93 -15.94
CA ARG A 304 -17.95 -20.39 -14.54
C ARG A 304 -19.18 -19.80 -13.85
N GLY A 305 -20.12 -20.67 -13.54
CA GLY A 305 -21.24 -20.34 -12.68
C GLY A 305 -20.74 -19.95 -11.29
N ASN A 306 -21.24 -18.83 -10.80
CA ASN A 306 -21.19 -18.35 -9.42
C ASN A 306 -19.80 -18.46 -8.74
N ASP A 307 -18.86 -17.64 -9.17
CA ASP A 307 -17.58 -17.45 -8.52
C ASP A 307 -17.86 -16.76 -7.16
N GLY A 308 -18.01 -17.58 -6.10
CA GLY A 308 -18.43 -17.13 -4.78
C GLY A 308 -17.49 -16.03 -4.27
N ALA A 309 -18.04 -14.86 -3.98
CA ALA A 309 -17.31 -13.74 -3.39
C ALA A 309 -17.75 -13.58 -1.94
N ILE A 310 -16.77 -13.43 -1.05
CA ILE A 310 -16.99 -13.20 0.38
C ILE A 310 -16.75 -11.73 0.69
N ASP A 311 -17.71 -11.09 1.31
CA ASP A 311 -17.58 -9.74 1.82
C ASP A 311 -16.67 -9.74 3.06
N LEU A 312 -15.61 -8.94 3.07
CA LEU A 312 -14.65 -8.86 4.17
C LEU A 312 -15.24 -8.11 5.37
N SER A 313 -16.20 -7.22 5.14
CA SER A 313 -16.98 -6.57 6.21
C SER A 313 -17.95 -7.53 6.92
N TYR A 314 -18.04 -8.70 6.41
CA TYR A 314 -18.80 -9.89 6.77
C TYR A 314 -19.64 -9.77 8.05
N ASN A 315 -20.97 -9.72 7.84
CA ASN A 315 -22.02 -9.59 8.85
C ASN A 315 -21.91 -8.34 9.75
N ASN A 316 -22.46 -7.23 9.29
CA ASN A 316 -22.80 -6.05 10.11
C ASN A 316 -23.93 -6.36 11.12
N GLU A 317 -23.87 -7.52 11.77
CA GLU A 317 -24.73 -7.78 12.92
C GLU A 317 -24.23 -6.93 14.10
N GLY A 318 -24.81 -5.75 14.27
CA GLY A 318 -24.57 -4.92 15.43
C GLY A 318 -24.21 -3.45 15.19
N GLY A 319 -24.21 -2.96 13.93
CA GLY A 319 -24.04 -1.51 13.66
C GLY A 319 -22.63 -0.96 13.96
N GLU A 320 -21.62 -1.81 14.10
CA GLU A 320 -20.24 -1.35 14.23
C GLU A 320 -19.74 -0.78 12.89
N GLU A 321 -18.88 0.26 12.99
CA GLU A 321 -18.25 0.92 11.84
C GLU A 321 -17.60 -0.11 10.88
N ASN A 322 -17.78 0.08 9.58
CA ASN A 322 -17.26 -0.81 8.55
C ASN A 322 -15.72 -0.93 8.57
N PHE A 323 -15.01 0.11 9.06
CA PHE A 323 -13.56 0.17 9.10
C PHE A 323 -13.07 0.17 10.56
N GLY A 324 -12.57 -0.96 11.04
CA GLY A 324 -12.16 -0.99 12.43
C GLY A 324 -11.69 -2.34 12.98
N THR A 325 -11.77 -2.49 14.27
CA THR A 325 -11.19 -3.56 15.09
C THR A 325 -11.78 -4.95 14.86
N ARG A 326 -12.93 -5.03 14.18
CA ARG A 326 -13.60 -6.33 13.93
C ARG A 326 -12.72 -7.32 13.17
N TYR A 327 -11.95 -6.85 12.20
CA TYR A 327 -10.97 -7.66 11.49
C TYR A 327 -10.04 -8.39 12.47
N TYR A 328 -9.43 -7.65 13.40
CA TYR A 328 -8.51 -8.23 14.39
C TYR A 328 -9.20 -9.17 15.38
N ARG A 329 -10.42 -8.85 15.83
CA ARG A 329 -11.23 -9.75 16.67
C ARG A 329 -11.48 -11.10 15.98
N ARG A 330 -11.68 -11.11 14.68
CA ARG A 330 -11.84 -12.33 13.88
C ARG A 330 -10.56 -13.14 13.79
N LEU A 331 -9.41 -12.49 13.63
CA LEU A 331 -8.13 -13.17 13.65
C LEU A 331 -7.92 -13.90 14.99
N MET A 332 -8.26 -13.26 16.11
CA MET A 332 -8.22 -13.88 17.43
C MET A 332 -9.15 -15.08 17.60
N GLN A 333 -10.21 -15.15 16.80
CA GLN A 333 -11.16 -16.27 16.76
C GLN A 333 -10.78 -17.34 15.71
N LYS A 334 -9.60 -17.25 15.10
CA LYS A 334 -9.16 -18.12 14.00
C LYS A 334 -10.07 -18.04 12.76
N LYS A 335 -10.61 -16.85 12.50
CA LYS A 335 -11.52 -16.54 11.38
C LYS A 335 -10.89 -15.57 10.36
N GLY A 336 -9.57 -15.55 10.29
CA GLY A 336 -8.86 -14.88 9.19
C GLY A 336 -9.21 -15.58 7.88
N LEU A 337 -9.63 -14.82 6.86
CA LEU A 337 -10.10 -15.42 5.62
C LEU A 337 -8.92 -15.90 4.76
N MET A 338 -7.97 -15.04 4.48
CA MET A 338 -6.72 -15.43 3.81
C MET A 338 -5.74 -16.04 4.81
N TYR A 339 -4.87 -16.91 4.31
CA TYR A 339 -3.82 -17.48 5.17
C TYR A 339 -2.90 -16.38 5.72
N ALA A 340 -2.49 -15.43 4.87
CA ALA A 340 -1.68 -14.28 5.27
C ALA A 340 -2.30 -13.47 6.42
N ASP A 341 -3.64 -13.28 6.43
CA ASP A 341 -4.34 -12.62 7.54
C ASP A 341 -4.17 -13.39 8.85
N GLN A 342 -4.43 -14.69 8.83
CA GLN A 342 -4.34 -15.52 10.02
C GLN A 342 -2.91 -15.62 10.54
N GLN A 343 -1.92 -15.52 9.67
CA GLN A 343 -0.51 -15.55 10.04
C GLN A 343 -0.08 -14.40 10.96
N LEU A 344 -0.82 -13.29 11.02
CA LEU A 344 -0.56 -12.20 11.96
C LEU A 344 -0.66 -12.62 13.43
N THR A 345 -1.35 -13.73 13.72
CA THR A 345 -1.42 -14.34 15.06
C THR A 345 -0.38 -15.46 15.25
N GLY A 346 0.49 -15.71 14.27
CA GLY A 346 1.47 -16.80 14.29
C GLY A 346 2.79 -16.47 14.99
N ARG A 347 3.00 -15.22 15.41
CA ARG A 347 4.19 -14.74 16.12
C ARG A 347 3.81 -13.77 17.22
N GLU A 348 4.51 -13.81 18.34
CA GLU A 348 4.24 -12.97 19.49
C GLU A 348 4.33 -11.47 19.15
N GLU A 349 5.34 -11.09 18.34
CA GLU A 349 5.61 -9.71 17.95
C GLU A 349 4.48 -9.07 17.10
N THR A 350 3.74 -9.89 16.35
CA THR A 350 2.58 -9.44 15.56
C THR A 350 1.26 -9.67 16.30
N GLU A 351 1.13 -10.80 17.01
CA GLU A 351 -0.09 -11.12 17.77
C GLU A 351 -0.40 -10.08 18.85
N MET A 352 0.62 -9.52 19.49
CA MET A 352 0.41 -8.43 20.47
C MET A 352 -0.32 -7.24 19.86
N TRP A 353 -0.01 -6.86 18.62
CA TRP A 353 -0.69 -5.77 17.92
C TRP A 353 -2.08 -6.17 17.45
N VAL A 354 -2.27 -7.42 16.99
CA VAL A 354 -3.61 -7.95 16.69
C VAL A 354 -4.51 -7.87 17.93
N ARG A 355 -4.02 -8.28 19.12
CA ARG A 355 -4.75 -8.18 20.39
C ARG A 355 -5.05 -6.72 20.77
N ALA A 356 -4.08 -5.84 20.64
CA ALA A 356 -4.22 -4.42 20.94
C ALA A 356 -5.32 -3.79 20.06
N TYR A 357 -5.25 -3.98 18.74
CA TYR A 357 -6.22 -3.44 17.79
C TYR A 357 -7.61 -4.12 17.88
N ALA A 358 -7.68 -5.36 18.33
CA ALA A 358 -8.95 -6.05 18.61
C ALA A 358 -9.73 -5.42 19.77
N SER A 359 -9.06 -4.72 20.69
CA SER A 359 -9.65 -4.11 21.88
C SER A 359 -9.74 -2.59 21.84
N ASP A 360 -8.87 -1.93 21.07
CA ASP A 360 -8.75 -0.48 21.05
C ASP A 360 -8.86 0.06 19.61
N THR A 361 -10.05 0.57 19.28
CA THR A 361 -10.35 1.17 17.97
C THR A 361 -9.55 2.45 17.74
N GLN A 362 -9.31 3.26 18.77
CA GLN A 362 -8.58 4.51 18.61
C GLN A 362 -7.11 4.28 18.32
N LEU A 363 -6.51 3.31 19.03
CA LEU A 363 -5.15 2.88 18.79
C LEU A 363 -4.98 2.39 17.35
N PHE A 364 -5.88 1.52 16.87
CA PHE A 364 -5.85 1.04 15.49
C PHE A 364 -5.96 2.18 14.48
N ARG A 365 -6.96 3.06 14.64
CA ARG A 365 -7.21 4.17 13.70
C ARG A 365 -6.01 5.11 13.62
N ARG A 366 -5.40 5.46 14.75
CA ARG A 366 -4.20 6.26 14.80
C ARG A 366 -3.05 5.60 14.05
N ASP A 367 -2.76 4.36 14.37
CA ASP A 367 -1.62 3.64 13.78
C ASP A 367 -1.83 3.37 12.29
N PHE A 368 -3.07 3.13 11.86
CA PHE A 368 -3.42 3.01 10.45
C PHE A 368 -3.20 4.33 9.69
N ALA A 369 -3.64 5.45 10.27
CA ALA A 369 -3.40 6.77 9.71
C ALA A 369 -1.90 7.05 9.51
N MET A 370 -1.08 6.79 10.54
CA MET A 370 0.37 6.96 10.47
C MET A 370 1.02 6.04 9.43
N SER A 371 0.62 4.78 9.38
CA SER A 371 1.14 3.81 8.42
C SER A 371 0.77 4.16 6.98
N MET A 372 -0.44 4.71 6.76
CA MET A 372 -0.87 5.20 5.43
C MET A 372 -0.13 6.46 5.01
N MET A 373 0.15 7.39 5.93
CA MET A 373 1.01 8.55 5.65
C MET A 373 2.42 8.10 5.24
N LYS A 374 3.01 7.18 6.00
CA LYS A 374 4.33 6.61 5.71
C LYS A 374 4.34 5.90 4.36
N LEU A 375 3.33 5.08 4.07
CA LEU A 375 3.20 4.41 2.78
C LEU A 375 3.11 5.42 1.63
N SER A 376 2.28 6.45 1.79
CA SER A 376 2.10 7.49 0.76
C SER A 376 3.38 8.30 0.47
N ASN A 377 4.32 8.34 1.41
CA ASN A 377 5.60 9.04 1.27
C ASN A 377 6.78 8.11 0.91
N TYR A 378 6.49 6.81 0.66
CA TYR A 378 7.53 5.85 0.33
C TYR A 378 8.05 6.05 -1.10
N HIS A 379 9.37 6.25 -1.24
CA HIS A 379 10.14 6.35 -2.50
C HIS A 379 9.49 7.26 -3.57
N VAL A 380 8.96 8.41 -3.14
CA VAL A 380 8.29 9.36 -4.05
C VAL A 380 9.27 10.01 -5.03
N LEU A 381 8.84 10.18 -6.27
CA LEU A 381 9.55 11.00 -7.24
C LEU A 381 9.22 12.47 -7.00
N THR A 382 10.23 13.33 -6.84
CA THR A 382 10.06 14.77 -6.60
C THR A 382 11.08 15.59 -7.38
N GLY A 383 10.78 16.87 -7.63
CA GLY A 383 11.72 17.85 -8.24
C GLY A 383 12.36 17.39 -9.53
N PRO A 384 13.69 17.62 -9.70
CA PRO A 384 14.39 17.27 -10.94
C PRO A 384 14.52 15.77 -11.19
N LEU A 385 14.31 14.90 -10.19
CA LEU A 385 14.37 13.44 -10.35
C LEU A 385 13.20 12.91 -11.19
N GLY A 386 12.01 13.53 -11.12
CA GLY A 386 10.91 13.24 -12.02
C GLY A 386 11.16 13.68 -13.47
N ASN A 387 12.15 14.57 -13.67
CA ASN A 387 12.60 15.04 -14.99
C ASN A 387 13.91 14.37 -15.46
N LEU A 388 14.41 13.35 -14.77
CA LEU A 388 15.61 12.59 -15.22
C LEU A 388 15.41 11.97 -16.59
N CYS A 389 14.18 11.67 -17.00
CA CYS A 389 13.87 11.30 -18.37
C CYS A 389 14.13 12.43 -19.36
N ASP A 390 13.90 13.69 -18.99
CA ASP A 390 14.25 14.84 -19.86
C ASP A 390 15.76 15.07 -19.90
N ALA A 391 16.47 14.86 -18.80
CA ALA A 391 17.93 14.90 -18.78
C ALA A 391 18.55 13.73 -19.58
N ALA A 392 18.00 12.52 -19.49
CA ALA A 392 18.43 11.38 -20.31
C ALA A 392 18.10 11.58 -21.80
N LYS A 393 16.97 12.21 -22.13
CA LYS A 393 16.62 12.63 -23.51
C LYS A 393 17.59 13.67 -24.05
N LEU A 394 18.02 14.64 -23.23
CA LEU A 394 19.03 15.63 -23.59
C LEU A 394 20.40 15.00 -23.84
N TYR A 395 20.81 14.01 -23.00
CA TYR A 395 22.10 13.33 -23.14
C TYR A 395 22.14 12.34 -24.30
N LEU A 396 21.02 11.73 -24.67
CA LEU A 396 20.93 10.72 -25.74
C LEU A 396 20.53 11.31 -27.11
N GLY A 397 20.29 12.60 -27.21
CA GLY A 397 19.97 13.27 -28.49
C GLY A 397 18.66 12.79 -29.12
N LEU A 398 17.77 12.17 -28.37
CA LEU A 398 16.49 11.68 -28.88
C LEU A 398 15.45 12.78 -28.79
N ALA A 399 15.25 13.52 -29.88
CA ALA A 399 14.15 14.45 -30.07
C ALA A 399 12.82 13.68 -30.16
N ILE A 400 12.22 13.39 -29.04
CA ILE A 400 10.83 12.92 -29.00
C ILE A 400 9.93 14.14 -28.92
N THR A 401 9.56 14.68 -30.09
CA THR A 401 8.46 15.60 -30.24
C THR A 401 7.15 14.84 -30.05
N SER A 402 6.65 14.79 -28.84
CA SER A 402 5.27 14.40 -28.61
C SER A 402 4.76 15.14 -27.38
N HIS A 403 3.97 16.17 -27.60
CA HIS A 403 3.01 16.70 -26.65
C HIS A 403 1.93 15.64 -26.40
N ARG A 404 2.28 14.52 -25.77
CA ARG A 404 1.26 13.62 -25.20
C ARG A 404 0.80 14.25 -23.91
N ARG A 405 -0.44 14.70 -23.87
CA ARG A 405 -1.16 14.99 -22.63
C ARG A 405 -1.02 13.72 -21.78
N LEU A 406 -0.38 13.83 -20.62
CA LEU A 406 -0.29 12.73 -19.64
C LEU A 406 -1.72 12.39 -19.20
N LYS A 407 -2.26 11.34 -19.75
CA LYS A 407 -3.43 10.66 -19.21
C LYS A 407 -2.87 9.61 -18.25
N CYS A 408 -3.47 9.48 -17.06
CA CYS A 408 -3.09 8.41 -16.12
C CYS A 408 -3.26 7.01 -16.73
N VAL A 409 -4.12 6.93 -17.75
CA VAL A 409 -4.36 5.71 -18.54
C VAL A 409 -4.28 6.09 -20.01
N ASN A 410 -3.50 5.42 -20.83
CA ASN A 410 -3.45 5.64 -22.26
C ASN A 410 -4.79 5.20 -22.91
N ALA A 411 -5.62 6.15 -23.32
CA ALA A 411 -6.90 5.86 -23.99
C ALA A 411 -6.67 5.27 -25.39
N LYS A 412 -6.38 3.97 -25.47
CA LYS A 412 -6.42 3.19 -26.72
C LYS A 412 -7.27 1.91 -26.61
N SER A 413 -7.98 1.67 -25.53
CA SER A 413 -9.01 0.65 -25.52
C SER A 413 -10.36 1.29 -25.83
N GLY A 414 -10.77 1.24 -27.09
CA GLY A 414 -12.15 1.47 -27.49
C GLY A 414 -13.06 0.49 -26.80
N LEU A 415 -13.47 0.76 -25.58
CA LEU A 415 -14.51 0.04 -24.90
C LEU A 415 -15.85 0.69 -25.19
N SER A 416 -16.56 0.06 -26.11
CA SER A 416 -17.99 0.18 -26.31
C SER A 416 -18.70 0.20 -24.92
N SER A 417 -19.53 1.23 -24.74
CA SER A 417 -20.46 1.37 -23.63
C SER A 417 -21.46 0.21 -23.61
N THR A 418 -21.12 -0.86 -22.88
CA THR A 418 -22.09 -1.91 -22.61
C THR A 418 -22.05 -2.31 -21.14
N SER A 419 -23.16 -1.99 -20.48
CA SER A 419 -23.65 -2.50 -19.20
C SER A 419 -22.66 -2.50 -18.02
N LEU A 420 -22.78 -1.50 -17.19
CA LEU A 420 -22.34 -1.48 -15.78
C LEU A 420 -23.07 -2.62 -15.01
N SER A 421 -22.54 -3.82 -15.10
CA SER A 421 -22.90 -4.91 -14.21
C SER A 421 -22.32 -4.62 -12.83
N ASN A 422 -23.17 -4.69 -11.81
CA ASN A 422 -22.86 -4.57 -10.37
C ASN A 422 -21.81 -5.61 -9.91
N LYS A 423 -20.54 -5.46 -10.31
CA LYS A 423 -19.45 -6.29 -9.81
C LYS A 423 -18.74 -5.55 -8.68
N LYS A 424 -18.91 -6.05 -7.46
CA LYS A 424 -18.26 -5.57 -6.24
C LYS A 424 -16.73 -5.59 -6.38
N ALA A 425 -16.04 -4.65 -5.76
CA ALA A 425 -14.60 -4.53 -5.83
C ALA A 425 -13.87 -5.53 -4.92
N PHE A 426 -12.69 -5.93 -5.34
CA PHE A 426 -11.88 -6.97 -4.71
C PHE A 426 -10.82 -6.35 -3.79
N LEU A 427 -10.56 -6.97 -2.66
CA LEU A 427 -9.42 -6.67 -1.82
C LEU A 427 -8.56 -7.92 -1.65
N TRP A 428 -7.29 -7.79 -1.97
CA TRP A 428 -6.20 -8.48 -1.32
C TRP A 428 -4.87 -7.82 -1.70
N PHE A 429 -3.94 -7.85 -0.77
CA PHE A 429 -2.59 -7.37 -0.98
C PHE A 429 -1.83 -8.26 -1.94
#